data_7b2eca587e322973ff9050ff0ad8b5e5
#
_entry.id   7b2eca587e322973ff9050ff0ad8b5e5
#
_cell.length_a   1.000
_cell.length_b   1.000
_cell.length_c   1.000
_cell.angle_alpha   90.00
_cell.angle_beta   90.00
_cell.angle_gamma   90.00
#
_symmetry.space_group_name_H-M   'P 1'
#
loop_
_entity.id
_entity.type
_entity.pdbx_description
1 polymer ?
#
loop_
_entity_poly.entity_id
_entity_poly.type
_entity_poly.pdbx_seq_one_letter_code
_entity_poly.pdbx_strand_id
1 'polypeptide(L)'
;MKGKLKIAASYIIVLFVALVMAVNYQLFVFPNSFAPAGVNGLLTMIQYVLGIKLSFASIVINIPLALVCFLLDNKTRALRSLTYSIAFSVFLALMENLDMSKFVYTSTVSTFVGPAVAGLISGACGYVMHTLNGHLGGTDFVAILIRRKNPGFNFFSVIFALNVAVAAISYFVYDYQIEPVLMCIMYCYFSSAVRDSMNRKYKSAVRCEIITEDPDELCHDIIHKLHHSATVFPAKGAFTGKDKSVIVCIVNPTQVTELTRLVSSYPGSFVALSQVSNVIGNFKRLDSHGNRPVEVYDSGKNS
;
A
#
# COMPACT_ATOMS: atom_id res chain seq x y z
N MET A 1 12.65 18.11 -19.85
CA MET A 1 11.89 18.90 -18.87
C MET A 1 10.81 18.06 -18.14
N LYS A 2 9.96 17.28 -18.81
CA LYS A 2 8.87 16.49 -18.16
C LYS A 2 9.34 15.50 -17.07
N GLY A 3 10.52 14.90 -17.18
CA GLY A 3 11.05 13.97 -16.16
C GLY A 3 11.47 14.65 -14.84
N LYS A 4 12.15 15.79 -14.93
CA LYS A 4 12.56 16.56 -13.74
C LYS A 4 11.35 17.10 -12.95
N LEU A 5 10.29 17.51 -13.65
CA LEU A 5 9.05 17.98 -13.03
C LEU A 5 8.33 16.86 -12.27
N LYS A 6 8.31 15.64 -12.81
CA LYS A 6 7.73 14.47 -12.13
C LYS A 6 8.52 14.09 -10.86
N ILE A 7 9.85 14.19 -10.91
CA ILE A 7 10.69 13.93 -9.74
C ILE A 7 10.42 14.99 -8.67
N ALA A 8 10.41 16.28 -9.01
CA ALA A 8 10.11 17.36 -8.07
C ALA A 8 8.72 17.19 -7.43
N ALA A 9 7.69 16.88 -8.23
CA ALA A 9 6.35 16.62 -7.74
C ALA A 9 6.32 15.44 -6.74
N SER A 10 7.10 14.37 -6.99
CA SER A 10 7.17 13.24 -6.06
C SER A 10 7.75 13.62 -4.70
N TYR A 11 8.76 14.48 -4.64
CA TYR A 11 9.32 14.97 -3.37
C TYR A 11 8.37 15.91 -2.63
N ILE A 12 7.59 16.75 -3.34
CA ILE A 12 6.54 17.57 -2.73
C ILE A 12 5.50 16.68 -2.04
N ILE A 13 5.07 15.60 -2.69
CA ILE A 13 4.14 14.64 -2.08
C ILE A 13 4.78 13.96 -0.86
N VAL A 14 6.06 13.59 -0.92
CA VAL A 14 6.78 13.02 0.23
C VAL A 14 6.79 13.98 1.42
N LEU A 15 7.06 15.27 1.20
CA LEU A 15 7.01 16.29 2.25
C LEU A 15 5.60 16.47 2.82
N PHE A 16 4.58 16.46 1.97
CA PHE A 16 3.19 16.53 2.41
C PHE A 16 2.80 15.32 3.27
N VAL A 17 3.17 14.11 2.86
CA VAL A 17 2.95 12.88 3.65
C VAL A 17 3.66 12.97 5.00
N ALA A 18 4.88 13.49 5.05
CA ALA A 18 5.63 13.69 6.30
C ALA A 18 4.92 14.66 7.24
N LEU A 19 4.38 15.76 6.71
CA LEU A 19 3.58 16.72 7.48
C LEU A 19 2.31 16.08 8.04
N VAL A 20 1.54 15.38 7.18
CA VAL A 20 0.31 14.68 7.61
C VAL A 20 0.61 13.66 8.71
N MET A 21 1.71 12.92 8.60
CA MET A 21 2.11 11.97 9.63
C MET A 21 2.54 12.65 10.94
N ALA A 22 3.23 13.79 10.89
CA ALA A 22 3.59 14.54 12.09
C ALA A 22 2.33 15.06 12.81
N VAL A 23 1.36 15.60 12.08
CA VAL A 23 0.04 15.99 12.61
C VAL A 23 -0.69 14.79 13.21
N ASN A 24 -0.69 13.66 12.53
CA ASN A 24 -1.31 12.42 13.01
C ASN A 24 -0.74 11.98 14.38
N TYR A 25 0.58 12.04 14.54
CA TYR A 25 1.22 11.70 15.81
C TYR A 25 0.84 12.68 16.92
N GLN A 26 0.85 13.96 16.62
CA GLN A 26 0.56 15.01 17.60
C GLN A 26 -0.90 15.00 18.06
N LEU A 27 -1.85 14.73 17.17
CA LEU A 27 -3.27 14.80 17.50
C LEU A 27 -3.87 13.49 18.00
N PHE A 28 -3.36 12.34 17.56
CA PHE A 28 -4.01 11.05 17.84
C PHE A 28 -3.11 10.04 18.55
N VAL A 29 -1.79 10.07 18.35
CA VAL A 29 -0.88 9.07 18.96
C VAL A 29 -0.47 9.50 20.36
N PHE A 30 0.17 10.66 20.50
CA PHE A 30 0.71 11.11 21.78
C PHE A 30 -0.37 11.32 22.85
N PRO A 31 -1.52 11.96 22.54
CA PRO A 31 -2.54 12.19 23.57
C PRO A 31 -3.19 10.92 24.11
N ASN A 32 -3.17 9.82 23.32
CA ASN A 32 -3.74 8.54 23.72
C ASN A 32 -2.70 7.57 24.30
N SER A 33 -1.45 7.99 24.48
CA SER A 33 -0.38 7.23 25.16
C SER A 33 -0.26 5.76 24.72
N PHE A 34 -0.30 5.51 23.42
CA PHE A 34 -0.06 4.18 22.85
C PHE A 34 1.13 4.17 21.90
N ALA A 35 1.73 3.01 21.72
CA ALA A 35 2.79 2.81 20.75
C ALA A 35 2.19 2.50 19.36
N PRO A 36 2.34 3.36 18.35
CA PRO A 36 2.01 2.98 16.98
C PRO A 36 2.92 1.84 16.53
N ALA A 37 2.52 1.14 15.49
CA ALA A 37 3.24 -0.04 15.01
C ALA A 37 4.71 0.24 14.63
N GLY A 38 5.54 -0.76 14.78
CA GLY A 38 6.88 -0.82 14.22
C GLY A 38 7.97 -0.07 15.00
N VAL A 39 9.04 0.30 14.30
CA VAL A 39 10.18 0.99 14.92
C VAL A 39 9.76 2.31 15.56
N ASN A 40 8.85 3.06 14.94
CA ASN A 40 8.33 4.28 15.54
C ASN A 40 7.56 4.01 16.84
N GLY A 41 6.91 2.85 16.97
CA GLY A 41 6.30 2.42 18.23
C GLY A 41 7.32 2.18 19.33
N LEU A 42 8.44 1.52 18.99
CA LEU A 42 9.56 1.39 19.94
C LEU A 42 10.10 2.75 20.37
N LEU A 43 10.23 3.69 19.44
CA LEU A 43 10.70 5.05 19.74
C LEU A 43 9.71 5.83 20.60
N THR A 44 8.40 5.63 20.41
CA THR A 44 7.35 6.24 21.25
C THR A 44 7.42 5.68 22.66
N MET A 45 7.70 4.38 22.83
CA MET A 45 7.95 3.77 24.14
C MET A 45 9.22 4.31 24.80
N ILE A 46 10.30 4.50 24.02
CA ILE A 46 11.53 5.15 24.52
C ILE A 46 11.24 6.59 24.98
N GLN A 47 10.43 7.33 24.22
CA GLN A 47 9.98 8.66 24.65
C GLN A 47 9.21 8.61 25.97
N TYR A 48 8.32 7.63 26.13
CA TYR A 48 7.53 7.46 27.35
C TYR A 48 8.40 7.18 28.58
N VAL A 49 9.39 6.27 28.46
CA VAL A 49 10.25 5.84 29.56
C VAL A 49 11.38 6.81 29.85
N LEU A 50 12.05 7.31 28.82
CA LEU A 50 13.29 8.10 28.95
C LEU A 50 13.08 9.60 28.70
N GLY A 51 11.91 10.04 28.28
CA GLY A 51 11.65 11.44 27.93
C GLY A 51 12.38 11.94 26.67
N ILE A 52 13.02 11.04 25.91
CA ILE A 52 13.71 11.41 24.66
C ILE A 52 12.66 11.68 23.59
N LYS A 53 12.66 12.91 23.04
CA LYS A 53 11.69 13.29 22.01
C LYS A 53 11.75 12.36 20.79
N LEU A 54 10.60 11.91 20.30
CA LEU A 54 10.48 11.04 19.13
C LEU A 54 11.11 11.67 17.89
N SER A 55 10.99 12.97 17.73
CA SER A 55 11.58 13.74 16.63
C SER A 55 13.09 13.51 16.52
N PHE A 56 13.81 13.51 17.63
CA PHE A 56 15.25 13.25 17.69
C PHE A 56 15.57 11.76 17.51
N ALA A 57 14.90 10.89 18.26
CA ALA A 57 15.12 9.45 18.21
C ALA A 57 14.85 8.87 16.82
N SER A 58 13.85 9.39 16.10
CA SER A 58 13.52 9.00 14.73
C SER A 58 14.67 9.28 13.75
N ILE A 59 15.30 10.45 13.84
CA ILE A 59 16.46 10.78 13.00
C ILE A 59 17.62 9.81 13.27
N VAL A 60 17.96 9.61 14.54
CA VAL A 60 19.09 8.77 14.94
C VAL A 60 18.95 7.33 14.45
N ILE A 61 17.75 6.78 14.43
CA ILE A 61 17.52 5.39 14.00
C ILE A 61 17.26 5.29 12.49
N ASN A 62 16.49 6.20 11.91
CA ASN A 62 16.14 6.08 10.50
C ASN A 62 17.27 6.43 9.54
N ILE A 63 18.21 7.32 9.91
CA ILE A 63 19.38 7.63 9.05
C ILE A 63 20.25 6.40 8.82
N PRO A 64 20.74 5.66 9.84
CA PRO A 64 21.50 4.45 9.63
C PRO A 64 20.74 3.38 8.83
N LEU A 65 19.46 3.16 9.14
CA LEU A 65 18.63 2.21 8.41
C LEU A 65 18.47 2.59 6.92
N ALA A 66 18.25 3.87 6.64
CA ALA A 66 18.16 4.37 5.28
C ALA A 66 19.49 4.26 4.54
N LEU A 67 20.62 4.49 5.21
CA LEU A 67 21.95 4.32 4.63
C LEU A 67 22.22 2.86 4.26
N VAL A 68 21.89 1.93 5.14
CA VAL A 68 21.98 0.49 4.85
C VAL A 68 21.10 0.12 3.66
N CYS A 69 19.85 0.62 3.59
CA CYS A 69 18.99 0.40 2.44
C CYS A 69 19.50 1.07 1.16
N PHE A 70 20.16 2.23 1.26
CA PHE A 70 20.78 2.89 0.11
C PHE A 70 21.92 2.06 -0.50
N LEU A 71 22.71 1.40 0.35
CA LEU A 71 23.84 0.56 -0.08
C LEU A 71 23.35 -0.81 -0.60
N LEU A 72 22.28 -1.34 -0.01
CA LEU A 72 21.86 -2.72 -0.22
C LEU A 72 20.64 -2.90 -1.13
N ASP A 73 19.83 -1.87 -1.35
CA ASP A 73 18.59 -1.91 -2.13
C ASP A 73 18.58 -0.81 -3.22
N ASN A 74 17.43 -0.26 -3.53
CA ASN A 74 17.25 0.75 -4.56
C ASN A 74 17.56 2.17 -4.03
N LYS A 75 18.56 2.83 -4.62
CA LYS A 75 19.01 4.18 -4.23
C LYS A 75 17.89 5.23 -4.22
N THR A 76 17.01 5.20 -5.24
CA THR A 76 15.89 6.15 -5.34
C THR A 76 14.87 5.94 -4.22
N ARG A 77 14.60 4.68 -3.88
CA ARG A 77 13.73 4.29 -2.78
C ARG A 77 14.28 4.76 -1.44
N ALA A 78 15.53 4.46 -1.17
CA ALA A 78 16.20 4.86 0.06
C ALA A 78 16.24 6.38 0.22
N LEU A 79 16.53 7.14 -0.86
CA LEU A 79 16.59 8.59 -0.83
C LEU A 79 15.22 9.23 -0.51
N ARG A 80 14.14 8.74 -1.11
CA ARG A 80 12.78 9.23 -0.81
C ARG A 80 12.36 8.93 0.62
N SER A 81 12.68 7.73 1.10
CA SER A 81 12.39 7.35 2.49
C SER A 81 13.23 8.14 3.49
N LEU A 82 14.49 8.44 3.17
CA LEU A 82 15.33 9.31 3.97
C LEU A 82 14.78 10.75 4.02
N THR A 83 14.37 11.29 2.86
CA THR A 83 13.71 12.62 2.79
C THR A 83 12.45 12.64 3.66
N TYR A 84 11.62 11.59 3.58
CA TYR A 84 10.44 11.46 4.44
C TYR A 84 10.83 11.46 5.93
N SER A 85 11.81 10.63 6.33
CA SER A 85 12.19 10.50 7.74
C SER A 85 12.74 11.81 8.32
N ILE A 86 13.56 12.52 7.56
CA ILE A 86 14.08 13.83 7.97
C ILE A 86 12.93 14.86 8.07
N ALA A 87 12.09 14.94 7.03
CA ALA A 87 10.98 15.89 7.01
C ALA A 87 9.96 15.60 8.14
N PHE A 88 9.62 14.34 8.38
CA PHE A 88 8.76 13.92 9.48
C PHE A 88 9.31 14.36 10.83
N SER A 89 10.59 14.12 11.08
CA SER A 89 11.24 14.51 12.35
C SER A 89 11.29 16.03 12.52
N VAL A 90 11.56 16.77 11.45
CA VAL A 90 11.56 18.24 11.49
C VAL A 90 10.15 18.79 11.76
N PHE A 91 9.14 18.31 11.04
CA PHE A 91 7.75 18.74 11.26
C PHE A 91 7.27 18.36 12.67
N LEU A 92 7.62 17.17 13.15
CA LEU A 92 7.27 16.74 14.49
C LEU A 92 7.94 17.62 15.55
N ALA A 93 9.25 17.93 15.39
CA ALA A 93 9.96 18.81 16.30
C ALA A 93 9.38 20.24 16.34
N LEU A 94 8.92 20.74 15.17
CA LEU A 94 8.22 22.03 15.13
C LEU A 94 6.90 21.97 15.88
N MET A 95 6.13 20.89 15.72
CA MET A 95 4.83 20.72 16.38
C MET A 95 4.95 20.44 17.89
N GLU A 96 5.99 19.72 18.33
CA GLU A 96 6.28 19.50 19.76
C GLU A 96 6.55 20.82 20.52
N ASN A 97 6.93 21.90 19.83
CA ASN A 97 7.13 23.22 20.42
C ASN A 97 5.89 24.13 20.28
N LEU A 98 4.83 23.70 19.60
CA LEU A 98 3.58 24.45 19.47
C LEU A 98 2.55 23.90 20.47
N ASP A 99 1.81 24.79 21.10
CA ASP A 99 0.66 24.37 21.93
C ASP A 99 -0.48 23.91 21.03
N MET A 100 -0.53 22.60 20.83
CA MET A 100 -1.57 21.93 20.04
C MET A 100 -2.75 21.44 20.89
N SER A 101 -2.79 21.77 22.19
CA SER A 101 -3.79 21.26 23.14
C SER A 101 -5.24 21.50 22.72
N LYS A 102 -5.50 22.61 22.02
CA LYS A 102 -6.83 22.99 21.51
C LYS A 102 -7.31 22.08 20.35
N PHE A 103 -6.40 21.41 19.66
CA PHE A 103 -6.70 20.56 18.51
C PHE A 103 -6.66 19.07 18.84
N VAL A 104 -6.16 18.75 20.03
CA VAL A 104 -6.09 17.35 20.50
C VAL A 104 -7.50 16.81 20.72
N TYR A 105 -7.77 15.66 20.09
CA TYR A 105 -9.02 14.96 20.28
C TYR A 105 -9.02 14.24 21.64
N THR A 106 -9.71 14.79 22.60
CA THR A 106 -9.94 14.20 23.93
C THR A 106 -11.44 13.97 24.16
N SER A 107 -11.84 12.72 24.29
CA SER A 107 -13.22 12.30 24.52
C SER A 107 -13.21 10.99 25.30
N THR A 108 -14.31 10.63 25.93
CA THR A 108 -14.50 9.31 26.57
C THR A 108 -14.27 8.13 25.63
N VAL A 109 -14.40 8.35 24.31
CA VAL A 109 -14.16 7.35 23.28
C VAL A 109 -12.83 7.54 22.54
N SER A 110 -11.98 8.47 23.00
CA SER A 110 -10.69 8.76 22.33
C SER A 110 -9.77 7.55 22.28
N THR A 111 -9.80 6.71 23.29
CA THR A 111 -9.08 5.43 23.38
C THR A 111 -9.37 4.48 22.22
N PHE A 112 -10.58 4.54 21.67
CA PHE A 112 -10.96 3.73 20.51
C PHE A 112 -10.78 4.51 19.19
N VAL A 113 -11.27 5.73 19.13
CA VAL A 113 -11.26 6.55 17.89
C VAL A 113 -9.85 7.00 17.53
N GLY A 114 -9.04 7.37 18.50
CA GLY A 114 -7.67 7.85 18.28
C GLY A 114 -6.81 6.87 17.48
N PRO A 115 -6.60 5.63 17.97
CA PRO A 115 -5.83 4.62 17.24
C PRO A 115 -6.43 4.23 15.89
N ALA A 116 -7.78 4.20 15.77
CA ALA A 116 -8.44 3.89 14.51
C ALA A 116 -8.14 4.96 13.44
N VAL A 117 -8.35 6.24 13.77
CA VAL A 117 -8.06 7.37 12.87
C VAL A 117 -6.58 7.45 12.55
N ALA A 118 -5.72 7.32 13.57
CA ALA A 118 -4.27 7.30 13.38
C ALA A 118 -3.84 6.18 12.42
N GLY A 119 -4.42 4.99 12.55
CA GLY A 119 -4.18 3.86 11.68
C GLY A 119 -4.64 4.09 10.24
N LEU A 120 -5.86 4.63 10.04
CA LEU A 120 -6.38 4.98 8.71
C LEU A 120 -5.46 5.97 7.97
N ILE A 121 -5.05 7.04 8.65
CA ILE A 121 -4.15 8.06 8.09
C ILE A 121 -2.80 7.43 7.75
N SER A 122 -2.22 6.64 8.67
CA SER A 122 -0.94 5.97 8.46
C SER A 122 -0.99 4.97 7.31
N GLY A 123 -2.08 4.21 7.18
CA GLY A 123 -2.29 3.28 6.07
C GLY A 123 -2.33 3.98 4.72
N ALA A 124 -3.08 5.10 4.62
CA ALA A 124 -3.16 5.91 3.42
C ALA A 124 -1.80 6.53 3.04
N CYS A 125 -1.11 7.13 4.02
CA CYS A 125 0.24 7.67 3.84
C CYS A 125 1.24 6.58 3.39
N GLY A 126 1.19 5.40 4.01
CA GLY A 126 2.02 4.26 3.64
C GLY A 126 1.78 3.78 2.21
N TYR A 127 0.53 3.75 1.76
CA TYR A 127 0.20 3.44 0.37
C TYR A 127 0.77 4.49 -0.59
N VAL A 128 0.56 5.79 -0.31
CA VAL A 128 1.10 6.88 -1.16
C VAL A 128 2.62 6.78 -1.26
N MET A 129 3.33 6.58 -0.15
CA MET A 129 4.78 6.38 -0.16
C MET A 129 5.19 5.15 -0.98
N HIS A 130 4.45 4.04 -0.86
CA HIS A 130 4.72 2.84 -1.65
C HIS A 130 4.56 3.08 -3.16
N THR A 131 3.52 3.81 -3.60
CA THR A 131 3.32 4.17 -5.02
C THR A 131 4.43 5.08 -5.56
N LEU A 132 5.03 5.88 -4.71
CA LEU A 132 6.19 6.71 -5.03
C LEU A 132 7.52 5.94 -4.94
N ASN A 133 7.52 4.62 -4.78
CA ASN A 133 8.73 3.84 -4.49
C ASN A 133 9.51 4.41 -3.29
N GLY A 134 8.81 4.71 -2.20
CA GLY A 134 9.35 5.13 -0.92
C GLY A 134 8.70 4.34 0.21
N HIS A 135 9.17 4.57 1.43
CA HIS A 135 8.64 3.95 2.65
C HIS A 135 8.54 4.98 3.77
N LEU A 136 7.69 4.70 4.77
CA LEU A 136 7.55 5.55 5.96
C LEU A 136 8.72 5.40 6.96
N GLY A 137 9.80 4.74 6.57
CA GLY A 137 10.95 4.50 7.45
C GLY A 137 10.76 3.32 8.41
N GLY A 138 11.66 3.23 9.40
CA GLY A 138 11.56 2.29 10.51
C GLY A 138 11.36 0.84 10.09
N THR A 139 10.21 0.30 10.41
CA THR A 139 9.85 -1.11 10.17
C THR A 139 9.94 -1.52 8.70
N ASP A 140 9.58 -0.61 7.79
CA ASP A 140 9.62 -0.89 6.36
C ASP A 140 11.08 -1.16 5.91
N PHE A 141 12.05 -0.43 6.45
CA PHE A 141 13.48 -0.70 6.20
C PHE A 141 13.90 -2.06 6.74
N VAL A 142 13.50 -2.40 7.97
CA VAL A 142 13.81 -3.70 8.57
C VAL A 142 13.19 -4.83 7.73
N ALA A 143 11.95 -4.69 7.29
CA ALA A 143 11.26 -5.68 6.47
C ALA A 143 11.95 -5.88 5.10
N ILE A 144 12.46 -4.81 4.47
CA ILE A 144 13.22 -4.89 3.23
C ILE A 144 14.52 -5.69 3.45
N LEU A 145 15.25 -5.41 4.51
CA LEU A 145 16.52 -6.08 4.83
C LEU A 145 16.31 -7.56 5.12
N ILE A 146 15.27 -7.92 5.90
CA ILE A 146 14.91 -9.32 6.18
C ILE A 146 14.55 -10.04 4.88
N ARG A 147 13.70 -9.44 4.05
CA ARG A 147 13.28 -10.04 2.77
C ARG A 147 14.45 -10.21 1.80
N ARG A 148 15.41 -9.30 1.81
CA ARG A 148 16.61 -9.45 0.98
C ARG A 148 17.43 -10.69 1.36
N LYS A 149 17.57 -10.96 2.67
CA LYS A 149 18.28 -12.14 3.16
C LYS A 149 17.46 -13.42 2.91
N ASN A 150 16.14 -13.34 3.00
CA ASN A 150 15.20 -14.46 2.85
C ASN A 150 14.07 -14.09 1.88
N PRO A 151 14.25 -14.23 0.56
CA PRO A 151 13.26 -13.80 -0.45
C PRO A 151 11.90 -14.48 -0.35
N GLY A 152 11.83 -15.65 0.30
CA GLY A 152 10.57 -16.41 0.51
C GLY A 152 9.61 -15.76 1.51
N PHE A 153 10.07 -14.83 2.34
CA PHE A 153 9.18 -14.14 3.28
C PHE A 153 8.34 -13.07 2.58
N ASN A 154 7.04 -13.07 2.89
CA ASN A 154 6.15 -12.02 2.45
C ASN A 154 6.46 -10.72 3.23
N PHE A 155 6.64 -9.61 2.52
CA PHE A 155 6.92 -8.30 3.10
C PHE A 155 5.91 -7.89 4.18
N PHE A 156 4.63 -8.09 3.93
CA PHE A 156 3.57 -7.74 4.87
C PHE A 156 3.54 -8.65 6.11
N SER A 157 3.86 -9.93 5.95
CA SER A 157 3.96 -10.86 7.09
C SER A 157 5.11 -10.48 8.04
N VAL A 158 6.23 -10.01 7.50
CA VAL A 158 7.35 -9.54 8.32
C VAL A 158 6.95 -8.28 9.09
N ILE A 159 6.31 -7.31 8.42
CA ILE A 159 5.81 -6.09 9.09
C ILE A 159 4.81 -6.47 10.20
N PHE A 160 3.88 -7.38 9.91
CA PHE A 160 2.90 -7.84 10.89
C PHE A 160 3.56 -8.47 12.12
N ALA A 161 4.53 -9.36 11.92
CA ALA A 161 5.27 -9.99 13.03
C ALA A 161 6.03 -8.96 13.88
N LEU A 162 6.68 -7.97 13.25
CA LEU A 162 7.34 -6.87 13.96
C LEU A 162 6.35 -6.03 14.76
N ASN A 163 5.17 -5.77 14.20
CA ASN A 163 4.12 -5.00 14.88
C ASN A 163 3.55 -5.75 16.08
N VAL A 164 3.36 -7.08 15.97
CA VAL A 164 2.93 -7.94 17.10
C VAL A 164 3.98 -7.92 18.20
N ALA A 165 5.26 -8.00 17.86
CA ALA A 165 6.34 -7.91 18.84
C ALA A 165 6.34 -6.55 19.58
N VAL A 166 6.14 -5.44 18.87
CA VAL A 166 6.02 -4.10 19.48
C VAL A 166 4.80 -4.02 20.41
N ALA A 167 3.65 -4.56 19.99
CA ALA A 167 2.45 -4.63 20.82
C ALA A 167 2.67 -5.44 22.10
N ALA A 168 3.38 -6.56 22.02
CA ALA A 168 3.73 -7.37 23.20
C ALA A 168 4.68 -6.62 24.16
N ILE A 169 5.68 -5.92 23.62
CA ILE A 169 6.62 -5.10 24.41
C ILE A 169 5.87 -3.94 25.10
N SER A 170 4.88 -3.35 24.42
CA SER A 170 4.12 -2.22 24.98
C SER A 170 3.40 -2.57 26.29
N TYR A 171 2.99 -3.83 26.48
CA TYR A 171 2.40 -4.31 27.72
C TYR A 171 3.31 -4.09 28.93
N PHE A 172 4.61 -4.38 28.78
CA PHE A 172 5.58 -4.20 29.86
C PHE A 172 5.99 -2.74 30.06
N VAL A 173 5.98 -1.95 29.01
CA VAL A 173 6.41 -0.54 29.03
C VAL A 173 5.34 0.38 29.61
N TYR A 174 4.07 0.09 29.37
CA TYR A 174 2.93 0.87 29.86
C TYR A 174 2.33 0.24 31.14
N ASP A 175 3.16 -0.07 32.13
CA ASP A 175 2.77 -0.50 33.47
C ASP A 175 1.80 -1.70 33.51
N TYR A 176 2.00 -2.69 32.63
CA TYR A 176 1.16 -3.88 32.49
C TYR A 176 -0.30 -3.59 32.14
N GLN A 177 -0.58 -2.43 31.52
CA GLN A 177 -1.92 -2.08 31.06
C GLN A 177 -2.21 -2.74 29.72
N ILE A 178 -3.41 -3.28 29.59
CA ILE A 178 -3.83 -3.95 28.34
C ILE A 178 -4.35 -2.95 27.30
N GLU A 179 -4.81 -1.78 27.72
CA GLU A 179 -5.37 -0.76 26.82
C GLU A 179 -4.38 -0.28 25.75
N PRO A 180 -3.12 0.09 26.04
CA PRO A 180 -2.16 0.48 25.02
C PRO A 180 -1.87 -0.64 24.02
N VAL A 181 -1.92 -1.90 24.46
CA VAL A 181 -1.75 -3.07 23.58
C VAL A 181 -2.91 -3.19 22.60
N LEU A 182 -4.14 -3.06 23.08
CA LEU A 182 -5.35 -3.09 22.24
C LEU A 182 -5.35 -1.91 21.26
N MET A 183 -4.95 -0.72 21.70
CA MET A 183 -4.80 0.45 20.82
C MET A 183 -3.76 0.22 19.73
N CYS A 184 -2.61 -0.39 20.06
CA CYS A 184 -1.59 -0.76 19.10
C CYS A 184 -2.12 -1.75 18.05
N ILE A 185 -2.83 -2.80 18.49
CA ILE A 185 -3.44 -3.80 17.60
C ILE A 185 -4.46 -3.13 16.66
N MET A 186 -5.30 -2.25 17.21
CA MET A 186 -6.31 -1.52 16.43
C MET A 186 -5.68 -0.61 15.39
N TYR A 187 -4.66 0.16 15.77
CA TYR A 187 -3.87 0.97 14.83
C TYR A 187 -3.28 0.10 13.70
N CYS A 188 -2.66 -1.04 14.03
CA CYS A 188 -2.09 -1.98 13.07
C CYS A 188 -3.16 -2.51 12.11
N TYR A 189 -4.33 -2.89 12.64
CA TYR A 189 -5.43 -3.41 11.84
C TYR A 189 -5.91 -2.38 10.81
N PHE A 190 -6.25 -1.17 11.24
CA PHE A 190 -6.73 -0.11 10.35
C PHE A 190 -5.66 0.32 9.34
N SER A 191 -4.41 0.45 9.77
CA SER A 191 -3.31 0.81 8.87
C SER A 191 -3.08 -0.25 7.79
N SER A 192 -3.11 -1.54 8.16
CA SER A 192 -2.95 -2.63 7.21
C SER A 192 -4.16 -2.76 6.28
N ALA A 193 -5.38 -2.66 6.81
CA ALA A 193 -6.62 -2.78 6.04
C ALA A 193 -6.70 -1.71 4.93
N VAL A 194 -6.35 -0.45 5.24
CA VAL A 194 -6.31 0.63 4.24
C VAL A 194 -5.23 0.36 3.21
N ARG A 195 -4.00 0.06 3.66
CA ARG A 195 -2.86 -0.20 2.77
C ARG A 195 -3.15 -1.36 1.82
N ASP A 196 -3.72 -2.45 2.33
CA ASP A 196 -4.07 -3.63 1.52
C ASP A 196 -5.21 -3.35 0.56
N SER A 197 -6.27 -2.67 1.00
CA SER A 197 -7.40 -2.30 0.16
C SER A 197 -6.96 -1.44 -1.03
N MET A 198 -6.14 -0.41 -0.76
CA MET A 198 -5.62 0.48 -1.81
C MET A 198 -4.65 -0.25 -2.74
N ASN A 199 -3.81 -1.15 -2.19
CA ASN A 199 -2.83 -1.90 -2.97
C ASN A 199 -3.48 -2.96 -3.89
N ARG A 200 -4.56 -3.61 -3.44
CA ARG A 200 -5.33 -4.56 -4.26
C ARG A 200 -5.95 -3.88 -5.47
N LYS A 201 -6.55 -2.71 -5.30
CA LYS A 201 -7.12 -1.94 -6.42
C LYS A 201 -6.08 -1.61 -7.49
N TYR A 202 -4.84 -1.39 -7.10
CA TYR A 202 -3.77 -1.03 -8.03
C TYR A 202 -3.12 -2.23 -8.75
N LYS A 203 -3.10 -3.40 -8.11
CA LYS A 203 -2.43 -4.61 -8.65
C LYS A 203 -3.38 -5.65 -9.24
N SER A 204 -4.66 -5.53 -9.02
CA SER A 204 -5.64 -6.50 -9.51
C SER A 204 -5.81 -6.41 -11.02
N ALA A 205 -5.89 -7.56 -11.66
CA ALA A 205 -6.43 -7.73 -12.99
C ALA A 205 -7.69 -8.61 -12.88
N VAL A 206 -8.54 -8.58 -13.88
CA VAL A 206 -9.74 -9.42 -13.92
C VAL A 206 -9.59 -10.39 -15.08
N ARG A 207 -9.63 -11.67 -14.76
CA ARG A 207 -9.76 -12.74 -15.76
C ARG A 207 -11.23 -12.87 -16.12
N CYS A 208 -11.50 -12.76 -17.39
CA CYS A 208 -12.83 -12.86 -17.97
C CYS A 208 -12.88 -14.15 -18.81
N GLU A 209 -13.81 -15.01 -18.48
CA GLU A 209 -14.14 -16.20 -19.24
C GLU A 209 -15.49 -15.97 -19.89
N ILE A 210 -15.47 -15.78 -21.22
CA ILE A 210 -16.67 -15.44 -22.00
C ILE A 210 -17.07 -16.67 -22.81
N ILE A 211 -18.30 -17.08 -22.69
CA ILE A 211 -18.87 -18.17 -23.47
C ILE A 211 -19.77 -17.57 -24.51
N THR A 212 -19.49 -17.89 -25.80
CA THR A 212 -20.18 -17.31 -26.94
C THR A 212 -20.31 -18.30 -28.10
N GLU A 213 -21.25 -18.04 -28.99
CA GLU A 213 -21.38 -18.73 -30.28
C GLU A 213 -20.64 -17.95 -31.41
N ASP A 214 -20.35 -16.64 -31.20
CA ASP A 214 -19.69 -15.74 -32.15
C ASP A 214 -18.31 -15.27 -31.67
N PRO A 215 -17.27 -16.17 -31.65
CA PRO A 215 -15.99 -15.83 -31.07
C PRO A 215 -15.16 -14.82 -31.89
N ASP A 216 -15.26 -14.85 -33.20
CA ASP A 216 -14.41 -14.03 -34.07
C ASP A 216 -14.74 -12.55 -34.00
N GLU A 217 -16.03 -12.23 -34.06
CA GLU A 217 -16.52 -10.85 -33.98
C GLU A 217 -16.28 -10.26 -32.57
N LEU A 218 -16.56 -11.05 -31.54
CA LEU A 218 -16.32 -10.62 -30.16
C LEU A 218 -14.84 -10.43 -29.85
N CYS A 219 -13.95 -11.29 -30.35
CA CYS A 219 -12.50 -11.13 -30.23
C CYS A 219 -12.00 -9.88 -30.96
N HIS A 220 -12.51 -9.62 -32.18
CA HIS A 220 -12.21 -8.40 -32.91
C HIS A 220 -12.55 -7.17 -32.08
N ASP A 221 -13.72 -7.13 -31.49
CA ASP A 221 -14.17 -6.03 -30.64
C ASP A 221 -13.33 -5.87 -29.37
N ILE A 222 -12.96 -6.96 -28.69
CA ILE A 222 -12.09 -6.94 -27.52
C ILE A 222 -10.72 -6.35 -27.89
N ILE A 223 -10.15 -6.74 -29.02
CA ILE A 223 -8.83 -6.25 -29.46
C ILE A 223 -8.90 -4.76 -29.83
N HIS A 224 -9.89 -4.34 -30.59
CA HIS A 224 -9.95 -2.97 -31.12
C HIS A 224 -10.55 -1.95 -30.15
N LYS A 225 -11.50 -2.33 -29.32
CA LYS A 225 -12.16 -1.41 -28.35
C LYS A 225 -11.44 -1.39 -27.00
N LEU A 226 -11.00 -2.56 -26.50
CA LEU A 226 -10.38 -2.67 -25.17
C LEU A 226 -8.86 -2.75 -25.22
N HIS A 227 -8.26 -2.92 -26.40
CA HIS A 227 -6.82 -3.07 -26.59
C HIS A 227 -6.18 -4.19 -25.78
N HIS A 228 -6.91 -5.28 -25.56
CA HIS A 228 -6.43 -6.50 -24.92
C HIS A 228 -6.44 -7.68 -25.89
N SER A 229 -5.51 -8.61 -25.71
CA SER A 229 -5.53 -9.90 -26.41
C SER A 229 -6.52 -10.85 -25.74
N ALA A 230 -7.05 -11.77 -26.52
CA ALA A 230 -7.91 -12.84 -26.06
C ALA A 230 -7.41 -14.19 -26.59
N THR A 231 -7.67 -15.25 -25.84
CA THR A 231 -7.37 -16.63 -26.25
C THR A 231 -8.65 -17.40 -26.35
N VAL A 232 -8.89 -18.05 -27.49
CA VAL A 232 -10.12 -18.79 -27.78
C VAL A 232 -9.86 -20.28 -27.59
N PHE A 233 -10.78 -20.94 -26.88
CA PHE A 233 -10.83 -22.39 -26.71
C PHE A 233 -12.13 -22.90 -27.32
N PRO A 234 -12.09 -23.93 -28.20
CA PRO A 234 -13.30 -24.59 -28.65
C PRO A 234 -13.96 -25.32 -27.49
N ALA A 235 -15.29 -25.23 -27.40
CA ALA A 235 -16.09 -25.84 -26.35
C ALA A 235 -17.41 -26.38 -26.91
N LYS A 236 -18.08 -27.24 -26.14
CA LYS A 236 -19.38 -27.78 -26.49
C LYS A 236 -20.35 -27.58 -25.32
N GLY A 237 -21.50 -27.02 -25.60
CA GLY A 237 -22.55 -26.87 -24.61
C GLY A 237 -23.09 -28.24 -24.16
N ALA A 238 -22.89 -28.62 -22.89
CA ALA A 238 -23.29 -29.94 -22.39
C ALA A 238 -24.80 -30.17 -22.45
N PHE A 239 -25.58 -29.12 -22.27
CA PHE A 239 -27.05 -29.20 -22.29
C PHE A 239 -27.61 -29.14 -23.73
N THR A 240 -27.09 -28.26 -24.58
CA THR A 240 -27.61 -28.03 -25.92
C THR A 240 -26.96 -28.87 -27.00
N GLY A 241 -25.77 -29.46 -26.72
CA GLY A 241 -24.93 -30.14 -27.70
C GLY A 241 -24.32 -29.23 -28.79
N LYS A 242 -24.58 -27.93 -28.72
CA LYS A 242 -24.07 -26.95 -29.71
C LYS A 242 -22.59 -26.66 -29.49
N ASP A 243 -21.90 -26.38 -30.60
CA ASP A 243 -20.56 -25.86 -30.55
C ASP A 243 -20.56 -24.43 -30.02
N LYS A 244 -19.63 -24.14 -29.12
CA LYS A 244 -19.41 -22.84 -28.50
C LYS A 244 -17.91 -22.56 -28.40
N SER A 245 -17.56 -21.37 -28.05
CA SER A 245 -16.19 -21.00 -27.74
C SER A 245 -16.10 -20.36 -26.34
N VAL A 246 -15.01 -20.66 -25.65
CA VAL A 246 -14.63 -19.98 -24.42
C VAL A 246 -13.51 -19.01 -24.74
N ILE A 247 -13.78 -17.73 -24.60
CA ILE A 247 -12.78 -16.67 -24.79
C ILE A 247 -12.24 -16.30 -23.41
N VAL A 248 -10.93 -16.45 -23.21
CA VAL A 248 -10.24 -16.02 -21.99
C VAL A 248 -9.47 -14.74 -22.30
N CYS A 249 -9.80 -13.67 -21.61
CA CYS A 249 -9.05 -12.43 -21.65
C CYS A 249 -8.78 -11.91 -20.23
N ILE A 250 -7.71 -11.13 -20.09
CA ILE A 250 -7.35 -10.48 -18.83
C ILE A 250 -7.42 -8.98 -19.08
N VAL A 251 -8.25 -8.29 -18.29
CA VAL A 251 -8.49 -6.84 -18.44
C VAL A 251 -8.18 -6.10 -17.14
N ASN A 252 -8.00 -4.79 -17.25
CA ASN A 252 -7.90 -3.94 -16.08
C ASN A 252 -9.27 -3.82 -15.38
N PRO A 253 -9.33 -3.69 -14.05
CA PRO A 253 -10.61 -3.54 -13.32
C PRO A 253 -11.47 -2.39 -13.82
N THR A 254 -10.84 -1.31 -14.30
CA THR A 254 -11.55 -0.13 -14.87
C THR A 254 -12.27 -0.44 -16.18
N GLN A 255 -11.86 -1.47 -16.91
CA GLN A 255 -12.43 -1.86 -18.20
C GLN A 255 -13.51 -2.95 -18.09
N VAL A 256 -13.73 -3.50 -16.91
CA VAL A 256 -14.74 -4.56 -16.69
C VAL A 256 -16.12 -4.11 -17.09
N THR A 257 -16.49 -2.87 -16.77
CA THR A 257 -17.83 -2.32 -17.13
C THR A 257 -18.00 -2.25 -18.64
N GLU A 258 -16.99 -1.83 -19.36
CA GLU A 258 -17.00 -1.75 -20.83
C GLU A 258 -17.05 -3.13 -21.47
N LEU A 259 -16.22 -4.08 -20.97
CA LEU A 259 -16.26 -5.47 -21.39
C LEU A 259 -17.66 -6.09 -21.16
N THR A 260 -18.24 -5.87 -19.99
CA THR A 260 -19.56 -6.43 -19.68
C THR A 260 -20.64 -5.89 -20.64
N ARG A 261 -20.60 -4.60 -20.97
CA ARG A 261 -21.51 -4.00 -21.97
C ARG A 261 -21.28 -4.64 -23.34
N LEU A 262 -20.02 -4.82 -23.73
CA LEU A 262 -19.67 -5.44 -25.00
C LEU A 262 -20.23 -6.86 -25.08
N VAL A 263 -19.97 -7.72 -24.09
CA VAL A 263 -20.48 -9.09 -24.05
C VAL A 263 -22.01 -9.15 -24.07
N SER A 264 -22.66 -8.21 -23.36
CA SER A 264 -24.13 -8.15 -23.32
C SER A 264 -24.76 -7.77 -24.66
N SER A 265 -24.01 -7.22 -25.60
CA SER A 265 -24.52 -6.94 -26.96
C SER A 265 -24.53 -8.18 -27.88
N TYR A 266 -23.92 -9.29 -27.44
CA TYR A 266 -23.89 -10.56 -28.19
C TYR A 266 -24.92 -11.54 -27.59
N PRO A 267 -26.04 -11.84 -28.29
CA PRO A 267 -27.08 -12.73 -27.78
C PRO A 267 -26.54 -14.12 -27.44
N GLY A 268 -26.95 -14.67 -26.29
CA GLY A 268 -26.52 -16.00 -25.86
C GLY A 268 -25.11 -16.07 -25.29
N SER A 269 -24.42 -14.94 -25.21
CA SER A 269 -23.09 -14.83 -24.58
C SER A 269 -23.19 -14.42 -23.12
N PHE A 270 -22.30 -14.95 -22.28
CA PHE A 270 -22.14 -14.52 -20.89
C PHE A 270 -20.67 -14.54 -20.47
N VAL A 271 -20.34 -13.79 -19.44
CA VAL A 271 -18.99 -13.68 -18.90
C VAL A 271 -18.94 -14.02 -17.43
N ALA A 272 -18.00 -14.89 -17.05
CA ALA A 272 -17.61 -15.13 -15.65
C ALA A 272 -16.36 -14.30 -15.34
N LEU A 273 -16.41 -13.55 -14.23
CA LEU A 273 -15.34 -12.66 -13.80
C LEU A 273 -14.67 -13.22 -12.57
N SER A 274 -13.34 -13.35 -12.61
CA SER A 274 -12.52 -13.75 -11.47
C SER A 274 -11.38 -12.77 -11.24
N GLN A 275 -11.13 -12.40 -9.98
CA GLN A 275 -10.00 -11.54 -9.65
C GLN A 275 -8.69 -12.32 -9.72
N VAL A 276 -7.71 -11.75 -10.41
CA VAL A 276 -6.35 -12.27 -10.49
C VAL A 276 -5.47 -11.44 -9.59
N SER A 277 -4.85 -12.09 -8.62
CA SER A 277 -4.02 -11.41 -7.63
C SER A 277 -2.74 -10.82 -8.24
N ASN A 278 -2.20 -11.44 -9.29
CA ASN A 278 -0.98 -10.97 -9.94
C ASN A 278 -0.91 -11.47 -11.38
N VAL A 279 -0.49 -10.62 -12.30
CA VAL A 279 -0.20 -10.97 -13.69
C VAL A 279 1.27 -10.67 -13.95
N ILE A 280 2.02 -11.66 -14.37
CA ILE A 280 3.45 -11.57 -14.66
C ILE A 280 3.63 -11.72 -16.19
N GLY A 281 4.45 -10.88 -16.78
CA GLY A 281 4.72 -10.89 -18.22
C GLY A 281 4.25 -9.62 -18.92
N ASN A 282 4.04 -9.71 -20.23
CA ASN A 282 3.71 -8.57 -21.08
C ASN A 282 2.22 -8.17 -20.98
N PHE A 283 1.77 -7.79 -19.79
CA PHE A 283 0.42 -7.30 -19.56
C PHE A 283 0.41 -5.77 -19.47
N LYS A 284 -0.27 -5.11 -20.39
CA LYS A 284 -0.40 -3.65 -20.42
C LYS A 284 -1.42 -3.21 -19.37
N ARG A 285 -0.94 -2.55 -18.30
CA ARG A 285 -1.80 -1.90 -17.32
C ARG A 285 -2.10 -0.49 -17.79
N LEU A 286 -3.39 -0.16 -17.89
CA LEU A 286 -3.84 1.21 -18.12
C LEU A 286 -3.93 1.93 -16.77
N ASP A 287 -3.56 3.22 -16.75
CA ASP A 287 -3.85 4.07 -15.61
C ASP A 287 -5.36 4.34 -15.48
N SER A 288 -5.78 4.93 -14.36
CA SER A 288 -7.18 5.26 -14.08
C SER A 288 -7.83 6.20 -15.12
N HIS A 289 -7.05 6.71 -16.08
CA HIS A 289 -7.49 7.61 -17.14
C HIS A 289 -7.38 7.00 -18.56
N GLY A 290 -7.07 5.71 -18.67
CA GLY A 290 -7.09 4.96 -19.94
C GLY A 290 -6.00 5.32 -20.95
N ASN A 291 -5.08 6.23 -20.64
CA ASN A 291 -4.25 6.89 -21.67
C ASN A 291 -2.77 6.53 -21.72
N ARG A 292 -2.23 5.67 -20.84
CA ARG A 292 -0.83 5.22 -20.95
C ARG A 292 -0.62 3.84 -20.32
N PRO A 293 0.12 2.92 -21.01
CA PRO A 293 0.60 1.72 -20.34
C PRO A 293 1.53 2.13 -19.19
N VAL A 294 1.18 1.73 -17.98
CA VAL A 294 2.13 1.80 -16.87
C VAL A 294 3.22 0.81 -17.19
N GLU A 295 4.48 1.25 -17.30
CA GLU A 295 5.62 0.36 -17.48
C GLU A 295 5.62 -0.67 -16.36
N VAL A 296 5.35 -1.91 -16.72
CA VAL A 296 5.46 -3.04 -15.79
C VAL A 296 6.95 -3.24 -15.57
N TYR A 297 7.38 -3.12 -14.33
CA TYR A 297 8.75 -3.39 -13.92
C TYR A 297 9.09 -4.85 -14.26
N ASP A 298 9.89 -5.04 -15.30
CA ASP A 298 10.41 -6.34 -15.71
C ASP A 298 11.52 -6.73 -14.71
N SER A 299 11.20 -7.62 -13.77
CA SER A 299 12.16 -8.16 -12.82
C SER A 299 13.16 -9.14 -13.45
N GLY A 300 13.16 -9.27 -14.78
CA GLY A 300 13.91 -10.28 -15.55
C GLY A 300 15.12 -9.79 -16.33
N LYS A 301 15.44 -8.49 -16.34
CA LYS A 301 16.62 -7.99 -17.04
C LYS A 301 17.62 -7.37 -16.07
N ASN A 302 18.31 -8.17 -15.31
CA ASN A 302 19.66 -7.97 -14.81
C ASN A 302 20.14 -9.30 -14.23
N SER A 303 20.55 -10.20 -15.12
CA SER A 303 21.52 -11.26 -14.82
C SER A 303 22.89 -10.79 -15.28
#